data_4990d9fcd42cbcf12889e070e0fc7a85
#
_entry.id   4990d9fcd42cbcf12889e070e0fc7a85
#
_cell.length_a   1.000
_cell.length_b   1.000
_cell.length_c   1.000
_cell.angle_alpha   90.00
_cell.angle_beta   90.00
_cell.angle_gamma   90.00
#
_symmetry.space_group_name_H-M   'P 1'
#
loop_
_entity.id
_entity.type
_entity.pdbx_description
1 polymer ?
#
loop_
_entity_poly.entity_id
_entity_poly.type
_entity_poly.pdbx_seq_one_letter_code
_entity_poly.pdbx_strand_id
1 'polypeptide(L)' 'MDTKKKMALLEECMDLDEGSLKEEDILEDFEEWDSVTALSIIAMADEQFHKTISGDDLKRAKTVADLLALLE' A
#
# COMPACT_ATOMS: atom_id res chain seq x y z
N MET A 1 -7.61 -12.12 4.92
CA MET A 1 -6.32 -11.69 5.49
C MET A 1 -6.57 -10.49 6.38
N ASP A 2 -5.93 -10.41 7.53
CA ASP A 2 -6.22 -9.34 8.46
C ASP A 2 -5.46 -8.04 8.12
N THR A 3 -5.89 -6.95 8.71
CA THR A 3 -5.31 -5.63 8.47
C THR A 3 -3.83 -5.57 8.81
N LYS A 4 -3.44 -6.24 9.88
CA LYS A 4 -2.06 -6.25 10.34
C LYS A 4 -1.11 -6.84 9.29
N LYS A 5 -1.53 -7.92 8.65
CA LYS A 5 -0.74 -8.55 7.60
C LYS A 5 -0.66 -7.68 6.36
N LYS A 6 -1.77 -7.03 6.01
CA LYS A 6 -1.79 -6.08 4.89
C LYS A 6 -0.83 -4.92 5.15
N MET A 7 -0.84 -4.40 6.37
CA MET A 7 0.06 -3.33 6.76
C MET A 7 1.52 -3.74 6.63
N ALA A 8 1.84 -4.96 7.09
CA ALA A 8 3.21 -5.47 6.99
C ALA A 8 3.66 -5.58 5.53
N LEU A 9 2.77 -6.03 4.65
CA LEU A 9 3.08 -6.14 3.23
C LEU A 9 3.29 -4.76 2.59
N LEU A 10 2.49 -3.77 2.99
CA LEU A 10 2.66 -2.41 2.51
C LEU A 10 3.98 -1.81 2.98
N GLU A 11 4.33 -2.05 4.24
CA GLU A 11 5.60 -1.59 4.79
C GLU A 11 6.77 -2.19 4.00
N GLU A 12 6.68 -3.45 3.67
CA GLU A 12 7.70 -4.13 2.88
C GLU A 12 7.82 -3.51 1.49
N CYS A 13 6.69 -3.23 0.84
CA CYS A 13 6.69 -2.59 -0.48
C CYS A 13 7.30 -1.19 -0.45
N MET A 14 7.10 -0.48 0.64
CA MET A 14 7.58 0.88 0.80
C MET A 14 8.96 0.96 1.46
N ASP A 15 9.58 -0.19 1.72
CA ASP A 15 10.88 -0.28 2.37
C ASP A 15 10.90 0.42 3.73
N LEU A 16 9.84 0.23 4.48
CA LEU A 16 9.67 0.79 5.82
C LEU A 16 9.85 -0.29 6.88
N ASP A 17 10.22 0.13 8.09
CA ASP A 17 10.33 -0.78 9.22
C ASP A 17 8.97 -1.28 9.66
N GLU A 18 8.93 -2.50 10.18
CA GLU A 18 7.69 -3.08 10.68
C GLU A 18 7.12 -2.22 11.81
N GLY A 19 5.83 -1.94 11.69
CA GLY A 19 5.14 -1.15 12.70
C GLY A 19 5.24 0.35 12.53
N SER A 20 5.95 0.83 11.52
CA SER A 20 6.10 2.27 11.27
C SER A 20 4.92 2.88 10.54
N LEU A 21 4.13 2.07 9.85
CA LEU A 21 3.01 2.55 9.04
C LEU A 21 1.71 2.54 9.85
N LYS A 22 0.92 3.58 9.68
CA LYS A 22 -0.39 3.70 10.35
C LYS A 22 -1.47 4.00 9.34
N GLU A 23 -2.71 3.61 9.65
CA GLU A 23 -3.83 3.79 8.73
C GLU A 23 -4.10 5.26 8.42
N GLU A 24 -3.83 6.14 9.35
CA GLU A 24 -4.05 7.59 9.20
C GLU A 24 -2.93 8.31 8.47
N ASP A 25 -1.83 7.62 8.19
CA ASP A 25 -0.71 8.24 7.51
C ASP A 25 -1.09 8.67 6.10
N ILE A 26 -0.58 9.83 5.71
CA ILE A 26 -0.82 10.40 4.39
C ILE A 26 0.27 9.89 3.44
N LEU A 27 -0.14 9.24 2.35
CA LEU A 27 0.81 8.62 1.42
C LEU A 27 1.77 9.63 0.81
N GLU A 28 1.28 10.81 0.47
CA GLU A 28 2.11 11.84 -0.16
C GLU A 28 3.21 12.37 0.76
N ASP A 29 3.08 12.16 2.07
CA ASP A 29 4.08 12.60 3.04
C ASP A 29 5.30 11.67 3.07
N PHE A 30 5.22 10.51 2.43
CA PHE A 30 6.34 9.57 2.37
C PHE A 30 7.19 9.84 1.14
N GLU A 31 8.49 9.98 1.33
CA GLU A 31 9.42 10.12 0.22
C GLU A 31 9.45 8.85 -0.64
N GLU A 32 9.19 7.70 -0.03
CA GLU A 32 9.16 6.41 -0.70
C GLU A 32 7.96 6.25 -1.61
N TRP A 33 6.98 7.14 -1.53
CA TRP A 33 5.76 7.06 -2.32
C TRP A 33 5.99 7.59 -3.73
N ASP A 34 6.48 6.72 -4.61
CA ASP A 34 6.75 7.06 -6.01
C ASP A 34 6.20 5.97 -6.94
N SER A 35 6.45 6.11 -8.23
CA SER A 35 5.93 5.17 -9.22
C SER A 35 6.51 3.76 -9.05
N VAL A 36 7.74 3.63 -8.57
CA VAL A 36 8.35 2.32 -8.32
C VAL A 36 7.62 1.61 -7.19
N THR A 37 7.38 2.32 -6.08
CA THR A 37 6.64 1.78 -4.95
C THR A 37 5.21 1.42 -5.36
N ALA A 38 4.57 2.27 -6.16
CA ALA A 38 3.23 2.01 -6.66
C ALA A 38 3.18 0.70 -7.46
N LEU A 39 4.15 0.48 -8.34
CA LEU A 39 4.24 -0.76 -9.10
C LEU A 39 4.44 -1.97 -8.21
N SER A 40 5.25 -1.82 -7.15
CA SER A 40 5.47 -2.90 -6.18
C SER A 40 4.17 -3.27 -5.47
N ILE A 41 3.37 -2.27 -5.11
CA ILE A 41 2.10 -2.51 -4.45
C ILE A 41 1.12 -3.19 -5.40
N ILE A 42 1.07 -2.77 -6.66
CA ILE A 42 0.23 -3.40 -7.67
C ILE A 42 0.58 -4.87 -7.83
N ALA A 43 1.87 -5.17 -7.94
CA ALA A 43 2.33 -6.55 -8.07
C ALA A 43 2.01 -7.38 -6.82
N MET A 44 2.22 -6.79 -5.65
CA MET A 44 1.93 -7.47 -4.38
C MET A 44 0.43 -7.77 -4.26
N ALA A 45 -0.42 -6.83 -4.63
CA ALA A 45 -1.85 -7.03 -4.54
C ALA A 45 -2.30 -8.18 -5.43
N ASP A 46 -1.73 -8.29 -6.62
CA ASP A 46 -2.05 -9.38 -7.54
C ASP A 46 -1.57 -10.72 -6.97
N GLU A 47 -0.35 -10.77 -6.46
CA GLU A 47 0.24 -12.01 -5.96
C GLU A 47 -0.39 -12.50 -4.65
N GLN A 48 -0.65 -11.58 -3.73
CA GLN A 48 -1.08 -11.93 -2.37
C GLN A 48 -2.59 -11.95 -2.21
N PHE A 49 -3.29 -11.12 -2.94
CA PHE A 49 -4.74 -10.95 -2.75
C PHE A 49 -5.55 -11.22 -4.00
N HIS A 50 -4.90 -11.51 -5.11
CA HIS A 50 -5.56 -11.70 -6.41
C HIS A 50 -6.43 -10.50 -6.78
N LYS A 51 -5.95 -9.30 -6.45
CA LYS A 51 -6.64 -8.05 -6.75
C LYS A 51 -5.89 -7.29 -7.83
N THR A 52 -6.64 -6.78 -8.79
CA THR A 52 -6.07 -5.93 -9.83
C THR A 52 -6.25 -4.47 -9.42
N ILE A 53 -5.15 -3.80 -9.14
CA ILE A 53 -5.14 -2.39 -8.78
C ILE A 53 -4.44 -1.62 -9.91
N SER A 54 -5.05 -0.52 -10.34
CA SER A 54 -4.45 0.32 -11.37
C SER A 54 -3.66 1.47 -10.74
N GLY A 55 -2.81 2.11 -11.56
CA GLY A 55 -2.12 3.30 -11.09
C GLY A 55 -3.08 4.42 -10.72
N ASP A 56 -4.21 4.51 -11.43
CA ASP A 56 -5.23 5.50 -11.11
C ASP A 56 -5.85 5.26 -9.74
N ASP A 57 -6.08 4.00 -9.40
CA ASP A 57 -6.59 3.65 -8.06
C ASP A 57 -5.63 4.13 -6.97
N LEU A 58 -4.33 3.95 -7.20
CA LEU A 58 -3.33 4.39 -6.23
C LEU A 58 -3.25 5.92 -6.14
N LYS A 59 -3.45 6.62 -7.25
CA LYS A 59 -3.47 8.08 -7.25
C LYS A 59 -4.63 8.64 -6.46
N ARG A 60 -5.74 7.92 -6.42
CA ARG A 60 -6.92 8.33 -5.66
C ARG A 60 -6.76 8.06 -4.18
N ALA A 61 -5.93 7.10 -3.81
CA ALA A 61 -5.66 6.78 -2.42
C ALA A 61 -4.83 7.90 -1.80
N LYS A 62 -5.30 8.46 -0.71
CA LYS A 62 -4.62 9.55 -0.02
C LYS A 62 -3.97 9.08 1.27
N THR A 63 -4.59 8.11 1.92
CA THR A 63 -4.11 7.59 3.20
C THR A 63 -3.86 6.09 3.08
N VAL A 64 -3.17 5.55 4.08
CA VAL A 64 -2.93 4.11 4.17
C VAL A 64 -4.26 3.36 4.27
N ALA A 65 -5.24 3.93 4.97
CA ALA A 65 -6.56 3.32 5.06
C ALA A 65 -7.19 3.14 3.67
N ASP A 66 -6.98 4.10 2.77
CA ASP A 66 -7.48 4.00 1.39
C ASP A 66 -6.81 2.84 0.65
N LEU A 67 -5.51 2.63 0.87
CA LEU A 67 -4.81 1.48 0.30
C LEU A 67 -5.36 0.17 0.82
N LEU A 68 -5.62 0.10 2.11
CA LEU A 68 -6.18 -1.12 2.72
C LEU A 68 -7.54 -1.45 2.11
N ALA A 69 -8.34 -0.44 1.83
CA ALA A 69 -9.64 -0.63 1.19
C ALA A 69 -9.49 -1.23 -0.20
N LEU A 70 -8.45 -0.83 -0.94
CA LEU A 70 -8.19 -1.39 -2.26
C LEU A 70 -7.79 -2.85 -2.20
N LEU A 71 -7.21 -3.29 -1.10
CA LEU A 71 -6.76 -4.67 -0.92
C LEU A 71 -7.83 -5.62 -0.40
N GLU A 72 -9.00 -5.11 -0.07
CA GLU A 72 -10.11 -5.93 0.43
C GLU A 72 -10.86 -6.68 -0.65
#